data_32c500a29745be34f86aee342afd76a7
#
_entry.id   32c500a29745be34f86aee342afd76a7
#
_cell.length_a   1.000
_cell.length_b   1.000
_cell.length_c   1.000
_cell.angle_alpha   90.00
_cell.angle_beta   90.00
_cell.angle_gamma   90.00
#
_symmetry.space_group_name_H-M   'P 1'
#
loop_
_entity.id
_entity.type
_entity.pdbx_description
1 polymer ?
#
loop_
_entity_poly.entity_id
_entity_poly.type
_entity_poly.pdbx_seq_one_letter_code
_entity_poly.pdbx_strand_id
1 'polypeptide(L)'
;MAVRQRTGLPAKARKWMSVHEMGDMLGLKKTDRYWLVHKNYFRTETLLGKMRVEIASFEKWYANQDWYHKVNGEAPGKELRLRSYSPKEIQEILGTDNATVYEILKKNNIETVTVNERLRVPTDAFWDWYHSQSRYRTQEDRKKDAAAEAASLSMPEMARLLDVPRSTVYGILSSKKYAPLLDVIVIAGRRRVTRESFERFLQAQDTYELFNFEYEELELKEKREYENYK
;
A
#
# COMPACT_ATOMS: atom_id res chain seq x y z
N MET A 1 -1.42 -59.20 -35.92
CA MET A 1 -2.18 -58.78 -34.71
C MET A 1 -2.24 -57.24 -34.68
N ALA A 2 -3.41 -56.67 -34.95
CA ALA A 2 -3.57 -55.20 -35.00
C ALA A 2 -3.82 -54.67 -33.55
N VAL A 3 -2.91 -53.82 -33.09
CA VAL A 3 -3.06 -53.07 -31.81
C VAL A 3 -4.14 -52.02 -32.03
N ARG A 4 -5.31 -52.18 -31.44
CA ARG A 4 -6.34 -51.13 -31.36
C ARG A 4 -5.83 -49.97 -30.52
N GLN A 5 -5.46 -48.89 -31.14
CA GLN A 5 -5.29 -47.61 -30.48
C GLN A 5 -6.66 -47.15 -29.93
N ARG A 6 -6.77 -47.11 -28.60
CA ARG A 6 -7.90 -46.46 -27.95
C ARG A 6 -7.78 -44.96 -28.17
N THR A 7 -8.56 -44.41 -29.10
CA THR A 7 -8.76 -42.96 -29.22
C THR A 7 -9.42 -42.49 -27.92
N GLY A 8 -8.61 -41.89 -27.04
CA GLY A 8 -9.08 -41.29 -25.81
C GLY A 8 -9.94 -40.08 -26.15
N LEU A 9 -11.25 -40.21 -25.95
CA LEU A 9 -12.13 -39.05 -25.84
C LEU A 9 -11.59 -38.15 -24.72
N PRO A 10 -11.56 -36.81 -24.89
CA PRO A 10 -11.12 -35.91 -23.83
C PRO A 10 -11.98 -36.21 -22.60
N ALA A 11 -11.33 -36.45 -21.47
CA ALA A 11 -12.01 -36.72 -20.21
C ALA A 11 -12.96 -35.56 -19.92
N LYS A 12 -14.29 -35.83 -19.95
CA LYS A 12 -15.31 -34.84 -19.67
C LYS A 12 -15.03 -34.27 -18.28
N ALA A 13 -14.77 -32.96 -18.18
CA ALA A 13 -14.42 -32.30 -16.94
C ALA A 13 -15.40 -32.72 -15.83
N ARG A 14 -14.90 -33.23 -14.73
CA ARG A 14 -15.68 -33.77 -13.63
C ARG A 14 -16.51 -32.62 -13.00
N LYS A 15 -17.85 -32.78 -12.99
CA LYS A 15 -18.77 -31.75 -12.48
C LYS A 15 -18.90 -31.76 -10.95
N TRP A 16 -18.83 -32.96 -10.35
CA TRP A 16 -19.11 -33.17 -8.94
C TRP A 16 -17.94 -33.82 -8.20
N MET A 17 -17.69 -33.40 -6.98
CA MET A 17 -16.82 -34.06 -6.02
C MET A 17 -17.60 -34.57 -4.80
N SER A 18 -17.04 -35.51 -4.05
CA SER A 18 -17.64 -35.95 -2.79
C SER A 18 -17.35 -34.92 -1.68
N VAL A 19 -18.17 -34.92 -0.62
CA VAL A 19 -17.92 -34.12 0.60
C VAL A 19 -16.59 -34.50 1.25
N HIS A 20 -16.19 -35.79 1.11
CA HIS A 20 -14.90 -36.26 1.61
C HIS A 20 -13.72 -35.59 0.87
N GLU A 21 -13.73 -35.64 -0.47
CA GLU A 21 -12.70 -35.01 -1.30
C GLU A 21 -12.59 -33.50 -1.06
N MET A 22 -13.72 -32.80 -0.96
CA MET A 22 -13.74 -31.38 -0.58
C MET A 22 -13.07 -31.17 0.79
N GLY A 23 -13.42 -32.01 1.76
CA GLY A 23 -12.87 -31.93 3.10
C GLY A 23 -11.37 -32.22 3.16
N ASP A 24 -10.88 -33.22 2.41
CA ASP A 24 -9.46 -33.52 2.29
C ASP A 24 -8.69 -32.37 1.63
N MET A 25 -9.27 -31.78 0.58
CA MET A 25 -8.73 -30.60 -0.10
C MET A 25 -8.53 -29.42 0.86
N LEU A 26 -9.45 -29.21 1.80
CA LEU A 26 -9.40 -28.14 2.79
C LEU A 26 -8.75 -28.54 4.13
N GLY A 27 -8.28 -29.78 4.28
CA GLY A 27 -7.71 -30.28 5.54
C GLY A 27 -8.73 -30.38 6.69
N LEU A 28 -10.02 -30.53 6.38
CA LEU A 28 -11.08 -30.51 7.38
C LEU A 28 -11.36 -31.89 8.00
N LYS A 29 -11.67 -31.91 9.31
CA LYS A 29 -12.19 -33.09 10.01
C LYS A 29 -13.58 -33.47 9.53
N LYS A 30 -14.02 -34.69 9.79
CA LYS A 30 -15.32 -35.22 9.32
C LYS A 30 -16.51 -34.34 9.71
N THR A 31 -16.57 -33.85 10.92
CA THR A 31 -17.65 -32.98 11.43
C THR A 31 -17.68 -31.66 10.70
N ASP A 32 -16.50 -31.04 10.49
CA ASP A 32 -16.37 -29.72 9.90
C ASP A 32 -16.72 -29.71 8.41
N ARG A 33 -16.48 -30.84 7.70
CA ARG A 33 -16.88 -31.04 6.30
C ARG A 33 -18.39 -30.93 6.13
N TYR A 34 -19.16 -31.65 6.99
CA TYR A 34 -20.62 -31.63 6.95
C TYR A 34 -21.18 -30.29 7.40
N TRP A 35 -20.57 -29.66 8.41
CA TRP A 35 -20.93 -28.32 8.84
C TRP A 35 -20.79 -27.30 7.71
N LEU A 36 -19.64 -27.32 6.99
CA LEU A 36 -19.38 -26.43 5.87
C LEU A 36 -20.39 -26.58 4.73
N VAL A 37 -20.78 -27.83 4.41
CA VAL A 37 -21.79 -28.12 3.39
C VAL A 37 -23.17 -27.56 3.77
N HIS A 38 -23.55 -27.61 5.06
CA HIS A 38 -24.82 -27.06 5.54
C HIS A 38 -24.85 -25.51 5.59
N LYS A 39 -23.73 -24.82 5.42
CA LYS A 39 -23.70 -23.37 5.28
C LYS A 39 -24.19 -22.87 3.92
N ASN A 40 -24.44 -23.76 2.97
CA ASN A 40 -24.96 -23.46 1.62
C ASN A 40 -24.12 -22.39 0.86
N TYR A 41 -22.81 -22.34 1.11
CA TYR A 41 -21.91 -21.41 0.41
C TYR A 41 -21.70 -21.77 -1.06
N PHE A 42 -21.88 -23.04 -1.41
CA PHE A 42 -21.76 -23.58 -2.76
C PHE A 42 -22.86 -24.64 -3.00
N ARG A 43 -23.08 -24.93 -4.28
CA ARG A 43 -24.17 -25.88 -4.67
C ARG A 43 -23.82 -27.31 -4.27
N THR A 44 -24.77 -27.95 -3.62
CA THR A 44 -24.73 -29.37 -3.28
C THR A 44 -25.96 -30.09 -3.84
N GLU A 45 -25.81 -31.39 -4.15
CA GLU A 45 -26.87 -32.23 -4.64
C GLU A 45 -26.70 -33.66 -4.16
N THR A 46 -27.80 -34.34 -3.89
CA THR A 46 -27.79 -35.78 -3.54
C THR A 46 -27.89 -36.62 -4.80
N LEU A 47 -26.80 -37.26 -5.19
CA LEU A 47 -26.71 -38.12 -6.35
C LEU A 47 -26.50 -39.57 -5.89
N LEU A 48 -27.37 -40.48 -6.29
CA LEU A 48 -27.34 -41.91 -5.92
C LEU A 48 -27.23 -42.10 -4.38
N GLY A 49 -28.04 -41.36 -3.62
CA GLY A 49 -28.05 -41.43 -2.16
C GLY A 49 -26.83 -40.83 -1.45
N LYS A 50 -25.93 -40.16 -2.16
CA LYS A 50 -24.72 -39.52 -1.60
C LYS A 50 -24.68 -38.05 -1.93
N MET A 51 -24.42 -37.23 -0.91
CA MET A 51 -24.25 -35.79 -1.10
C MET A 51 -22.98 -35.50 -1.90
N ARG A 52 -23.11 -34.60 -2.88
CA ARG A 52 -22.05 -34.16 -3.79
C ARG A 52 -21.96 -32.65 -3.82
N VAL A 53 -20.75 -32.13 -4.05
CA VAL A 53 -20.46 -30.71 -4.16
C VAL A 53 -20.16 -30.41 -5.63
N GLU A 54 -20.81 -29.38 -6.19
CA GLU A 54 -20.53 -28.93 -7.53
C GLU A 54 -19.17 -28.16 -7.54
N ILE A 55 -18.24 -28.68 -8.33
CA ILE A 55 -16.85 -28.18 -8.37
C ILE A 55 -16.82 -26.69 -8.77
N ALA A 56 -17.55 -26.30 -9.81
CA ALA A 56 -17.56 -24.91 -10.30
C ALA A 56 -18.08 -23.92 -9.24
N SER A 57 -19.14 -24.27 -8.51
CA SER A 57 -19.67 -23.42 -7.45
C SER A 57 -18.75 -23.35 -6.23
N PHE A 58 -18.08 -24.46 -5.90
CA PHE A 58 -17.07 -24.51 -4.86
C PHE A 58 -15.85 -23.60 -5.21
N GLU A 59 -15.32 -23.70 -6.42
CA GLU A 59 -14.19 -22.85 -6.85
C GLU A 59 -14.58 -21.38 -6.88
N LYS A 60 -15.81 -21.05 -7.32
CA LYS A 60 -16.32 -19.68 -7.26
C LYS A 60 -16.42 -19.16 -5.82
N TRP A 61 -16.92 -19.98 -4.89
CA TRP A 61 -16.92 -19.62 -3.46
C TRP A 61 -15.49 -19.48 -2.93
N TYR A 62 -14.59 -20.43 -3.25
CA TYR A 62 -13.21 -20.42 -2.81
C TYR A 62 -12.45 -19.18 -3.27
N ALA A 63 -12.71 -18.70 -4.48
CA ALA A 63 -12.14 -17.47 -5.01
C ALA A 63 -12.66 -16.19 -4.30
N ASN A 64 -13.77 -16.30 -3.55
CA ASN A 64 -14.45 -15.18 -2.89
C ASN A 64 -14.48 -15.25 -1.36
N GLN A 65 -13.64 -16.07 -0.75
CA GLN A 65 -13.48 -16.18 0.70
C GLN A 65 -11.98 -16.20 1.08
N ASP A 66 -11.62 -15.91 2.33
CA ASP A 66 -10.23 -15.85 2.82
C ASP A 66 -10.00 -16.67 4.10
N TRP A 67 -10.96 -17.52 4.47
CA TRP A 67 -10.92 -18.32 5.71
C TRP A 67 -10.36 -19.73 5.50
N TYR A 68 -10.91 -20.45 4.53
CA TYR A 68 -10.55 -21.84 4.25
C TYR A 68 -9.43 -21.89 3.22
N HIS A 69 -8.36 -22.63 3.52
CA HIS A 69 -7.21 -22.82 2.65
C HIS A 69 -7.13 -24.24 2.14
N LYS A 70 -6.87 -24.43 0.86
CA LYS A 70 -6.52 -25.74 0.31
C LYS A 70 -5.18 -26.18 0.89
N VAL A 71 -5.07 -27.45 1.32
CA VAL A 71 -3.81 -28.04 1.84
C VAL A 71 -2.72 -27.96 0.77
N ASN A 72 -3.09 -28.30 -0.47
CA ASN A 72 -2.22 -28.18 -1.64
C ASN A 72 -2.99 -27.43 -2.72
N GLY A 73 -2.54 -26.25 -3.09
CA GLY A 73 -3.20 -25.46 -4.11
C GLY A 73 -3.04 -23.96 -3.93
N GLU A 74 -3.72 -23.19 -4.79
CA GLU A 74 -3.72 -21.74 -4.75
C GLU A 74 -4.35 -21.20 -3.46
N ALA A 75 -3.88 -20.05 -3.01
CA ALA A 75 -4.48 -19.32 -1.88
C ALA A 75 -5.93 -18.91 -2.20
N PRO A 76 -6.82 -18.88 -1.19
CA PRO A 76 -8.22 -18.47 -1.37
C PRO A 76 -8.33 -16.97 -1.70
N GLY A 77 -9.52 -16.54 -2.12
CA GLY A 77 -9.85 -15.12 -2.19
C GLY A 77 -9.26 -14.37 -3.40
N LYS A 78 -8.91 -15.06 -4.48
CA LYS A 78 -8.35 -14.44 -5.69
C LYS A 78 -9.24 -13.30 -6.22
N GLU A 79 -10.55 -13.56 -6.38
CA GLU A 79 -11.50 -12.54 -6.85
C GLU A 79 -11.88 -11.54 -5.76
N LEU A 80 -11.89 -11.96 -4.50
CA LEU A 80 -12.14 -11.07 -3.37
C LEU A 80 -11.04 -9.98 -3.28
N ARG A 81 -9.78 -10.36 -3.47
CA ARG A 81 -8.64 -9.42 -3.45
C ARG A 81 -8.61 -8.45 -4.65
N LEU A 82 -9.20 -8.82 -5.78
CA LEU A 82 -9.30 -7.92 -6.93
C LEU A 82 -10.26 -6.75 -6.68
N ARG A 83 -11.29 -6.95 -5.86
CA ARG A 83 -12.36 -5.96 -5.63
C ARG A 83 -12.40 -5.34 -4.24
N SER A 84 -11.59 -5.84 -3.31
CA SER A 84 -11.54 -5.29 -1.95
C SER A 84 -10.24 -5.62 -1.24
N TYR A 85 -9.81 -4.74 -0.34
CA TYR A 85 -8.68 -4.92 0.55
C TYR A 85 -9.13 -5.25 1.97
N SER A 86 -8.40 -6.11 2.66
CA SER A 86 -8.47 -6.24 4.11
C SER A 86 -7.72 -5.08 4.78
N PRO A 87 -8.01 -4.74 6.06
CA PRO A 87 -7.22 -3.76 6.80
C PRO A 87 -5.72 -4.06 6.81
N LYS A 88 -5.34 -5.35 6.85
CA LYS A 88 -3.94 -5.77 6.79
C LYS A 88 -3.29 -5.48 5.44
N GLU A 89 -3.99 -5.72 4.32
CA GLU A 89 -3.49 -5.36 2.99
C GLU A 89 -3.33 -3.84 2.85
N ILE A 90 -4.26 -3.04 3.38
CA ILE A 90 -4.13 -1.57 3.41
C ILE A 90 -2.93 -1.13 4.26
N GLN A 91 -2.72 -1.78 5.42
CA GLN A 91 -1.54 -1.56 6.25
C GLN A 91 -0.24 -1.76 5.47
N GLU A 92 -0.16 -2.85 4.71
CA GLU A 92 1.01 -3.17 3.88
C GLU A 92 1.18 -2.15 2.72
N ILE A 93 0.09 -1.76 2.05
CA ILE A 93 0.11 -0.75 0.97
C ILE A 93 0.61 0.60 1.48
N LEU A 94 0.09 1.07 2.63
CA LEU A 94 0.44 2.37 3.20
C LEU A 94 1.72 2.34 4.05
N GLY A 95 2.23 1.16 4.41
CA GLY A 95 3.38 1.02 5.32
C GLY A 95 3.12 1.65 6.68
N THR A 96 1.94 1.42 7.27
CA THR A 96 1.51 1.95 8.56
C THR A 96 1.14 0.81 9.51
N ASP A 97 0.62 1.11 10.67
CA ASP A 97 0.10 0.12 11.63
C ASP A 97 -1.42 -0.09 11.48
N ASN A 98 -1.91 -1.17 12.08
CA ASN A 98 -3.32 -1.57 11.97
C ASN A 98 -4.28 -0.55 12.63
N ALA A 99 -3.89 0.05 13.75
CA ALA A 99 -4.71 1.03 14.46
C ALA A 99 -4.93 2.27 13.59
N THR A 100 -3.86 2.75 12.94
CA THR A 100 -3.92 3.86 11.98
C THR A 100 -4.85 3.56 10.80
N VAL A 101 -4.88 2.31 10.29
CA VAL A 101 -5.82 1.94 9.21
C VAL A 101 -7.27 2.09 9.67
N TYR A 102 -7.61 1.59 10.86
CA TYR A 102 -8.98 1.74 11.38
C TYR A 102 -9.36 3.20 11.65
N GLU A 103 -8.42 4.01 12.13
CA GLU A 103 -8.65 5.45 12.28
C GLU A 103 -8.91 6.13 10.93
N ILE A 104 -8.13 5.79 9.90
CA ILE A 104 -8.32 6.31 8.54
C ILE A 104 -9.73 5.96 8.04
N LEU A 105 -10.12 4.69 8.11
CA LEU A 105 -11.42 4.21 7.65
C LEU A 105 -12.56 4.96 8.37
N LYS A 106 -12.48 5.08 9.69
CA LYS A 106 -13.50 5.74 10.50
C LYS A 106 -13.55 7.26 10.28
N LYS A 107 -12.38 7.93 10.31
CA LYS A 107 -12.29 9.39 10.21
C LYS A 107 -12.72 9.93 8.85
N ASN A 108 -12.46 9.17 7.80
CA ASN A 108 -12.77 9.59 6.42
C ASN A 108 -14.06 8.97 5.88
N ASN A 109 -14.82 8.25 6.70
CA ASN A 109 -16.07 7.59 6.29
C ASN A 109 -15.89 6.70 5.04
N ILE A 110 -14.76 6.00 4.93
CA ILE A 110 -14.50 5.13 3.79
C ILE A 110 -15.48 3.95 3.83
N GLU A 111 -16.10 3.65 2.70
CA GLU A 111 -17.02 2.54 2.59
C GLU A 111 -16.35 1.22 2.98
N THR A 112 -17.05 0.43 3.79
CA THR A 112 -16.58 -0.88 4.22
C THR A 112 -17.68 -1.93 4.04
N VAL A 113 -17.29 -3.14 3.70
CA VAL A 113 -18.19 -4.29 3.58
C VAL A 113 -17.73 -5.41 4.49
N THR A 114 -18.66 -6.25 4.95
CA THR A 114 -18.32 -7.44 5.73
C THR A 114 -18.44 -8.68 4.87
N VAL A 115 -17.35 -9.42 4.74
CA VAL A 115 -17.33 -10.70 4.01
C VAL A 115 -16.84 -11.78 4.97
N ASN A 116 -17.65 -12.83 5.19
CA ASN A 116 -17.34 -13.90 6.13
C ASN A 116 -16.92 -13.37 7.53
N GLU A 117 -17.70 -12.44 8.08
CA GLU A 117 -17.45 -11.79 9.39
C GLU A 117 -16.17 -10.95 9.47
N ARG A 118 -15.51 -10.69 8.34
CA ARG A 118 -14.31 -9.86 8.26
C ARG A 118 -14.58 -8.56 7.51
N LEU A 119 -14.02 -7.49 8.06
CA LEU A 119 -14.07 -6.18 7.43
C LEU A 119 -13.22 -6.16 6.16
N ARG A 120 -13.78 -5.63 5.09
CA ARG A 120 -13.09 -5.36 3.85
C ARG A 120 -13.46 -3.98 3.31
N VAL A 121 -12.57 -3.39 2.56
CA VAL A 121 -12.73 -2.07 1.95
C VAL A 121 -12.78 -2.27 0.43
N PRO A 122 -13.84 -1.84 -0.27
CA PRO A 122 -13.87 -1.86 -1.72
C PRO A 122 -12.64 -1.15 -2.32
N THR A 123 -12.09 -1.71 -3.38
CA THR A 123 -10.85 -1.20 -4.01
C THR A 123 -11.01 0.23 -4.50
N ASP A 124 -12.15 0.53 -5.12
CA ASP A 124 -12.52 1.86 -5.60
C ASP A 124 -12.64 2.88 -4.45
N ALA A 125 -13.38 2.53 -3.39
CA ALA A 125 -13.51 3.38 -2.20
C ALA A 125 -12.15 3.71 -1.55
N PHE A 126 -11.22 2.74 -1.49
CA PHE A 126 -9.87 2.97 -1.00
C PHE A 126 -9.08 3.95 -1.90
N TRP A 127 -9.09 3.73 -3.22
CA TRP A 127 -8.32 4.57 -4.15
C TRP A 127 -8.92 5.96 -4.31
N ASP A 128 -10.25 6.11 -4.28
CA ASP A 128 -10.92 7.41 -4.28
C ASP A 128 -10.50 8.25 -3.07
N TRP A 129 -10.53 7.64 -1.87
CA TRP A 129 -9.98 8.29 -0.69
C TRP A 129 -8.49 8.59 -0.84
N TYR A 130 -7.68 7.62 -1.30
CA TYR A 130 -6.24 7.80 -1.42
C TYR A 130 -5.87 8.98 -2.32
N HIS A 131 -6.53 9.15 -3.44
CA HIS A 131 -6.29 10.26 -4.36
C HIS A 131 -6.84 11.61 -3.85
N SER A 132 -7.79 11.62 -2.93
CA SER A 132 -8.35 12.84 -2.34
C SER A 132 -7.49 13.47 -1.24
N GLN A 133 -6.47 12.77 -0.76
CA GLN A 133 -5.61 13.21 0.34
C GLN A 133 -4.12 13.22 -0.06
N SER A 134 -3.27 13.92 0.73
CA SER A 134 -1.83 14.04 0.48
C SER A 134 -0.95 13.54 1.64
N ARG A 135 -1.56 13.17 2.76
CA ARG A 135 -0.84 12.81 4.00
C ARG A 135 -0.24 11.40 3.95
N TYR A 136 -1.04 10.45 3.48
CA TYR A 136 -0.64 9.04 3.42
C TYR A 136 -0.15 8.71 2.02
N ARG A 137 0.99 8.02 1.94
CA ARG A 137 1.61 7.62 0.68
C ARG A 137 1.83 6.13 0.66
N THR A 138 1.57 5.48 -0.47
CA THR A 138 1.93 4.09 -0.67
C THR A 138 3.44 3.91 -0.64
N GLN A 139 3.91 2.69 -0.40
CA GLN A 139 5.35 2.41 -0.45
C GLN A 139 5.94 2.68 -1.85
N GLU A 140 5.18 2.41 -2.92
CA GLU A 140 5.60 2.69 -4.29
C GLU A 140 5.74 4.19 -4.55
N ASP A 141 4.77 4.99 -4.12
CA ASP A 141 4.83 6.43 -4.30
C ASP A 141 5.96 7.06 -3.48
N ARG A 142 6.22 6.57 -2.26
CA ARG A 142 7.39 7.00 -1.48
C ARG A 142 8.72 6.74 -2.22
N LYS A 143 8.83 5.59 -2.92
CA LYS A 143 10.03 5.30 -3.73
C LYS A 143 10.16 6.25 -4.92
N LYS A 144 9.04 6.58 -5.58
CA LYS A 144 9.01 7.56 -6.69
C LYS A 144 9.36 8.96 -6.17
N ASP A 145 8.80 9.34 -5.02
CA ASP A 145 9.03 10.65 -4.41
C ASP A 145 10.48 10.83 -3.92
N ALA A 146 11.15 9.74 -3.50
CA ALA A 146 12.50 9.79 -2.93
C ALA A 146 13.54 10.47 -3.86
N ALA A 147 13.48 10.23 -5.16
CA ALA A 147 14.37 10.87 -6.12
C ALA A 147 14.12 12.38 -6.22
N ALA A 148 12.84 12.78 -6.26
CA ALA A 148 12.46 14.19 -6.28
C ALA A 148 12.76 14.89 -4.94
N GLU A 149 12.63 14.20 -3.82
CA GLU A 149 13.03 14.72 -2.50
C GLU A 149 14.53 14.96 -2.42
N ALA A 150 15.36 14.05 -2.92
CA ALA A 150 16.82 14.22 -2.97
C ALA A 150 17.24 15.40 -3.87
N ALA A 151 16.51 15.63 -4.97
CA ALA A 151 16.77 16.73 -5.90
C ALA A 151 16.15 18.07 -5.47
N SER A 152 15.56 18.16 -4.28
CA SER A 152 14.87 19.36 -3.81
C SER A 152 15.14 19.65 -2.34
N LEU A 153 14.89 20.89 -1.93
CA LEU A 153 15.00 21.40 -0.56
C LEU A 153 13.61 21.62 0.03
N SER A 154 13.38 21.13 1.25
CA SER A 154 12.22 21.53 2.04
C SER A 154 12.37 22.97 2.55
N MET A 155 11.25 23.61 2.91
CA MET A 155 11.30 24.96 3.49
C MET A 155 12.21 25.06 4.74
N PRO A 156 12.21 24.09 5.67
CA PRO A 156 13.15 24.10 6.80
C PRO A 156 14.60 23.93 6.39
N GLU A 157 14.92 23.14 5.36
CA GLU A 157 16.29 22.98 4.84
C GLU A 157 16.77 24.28 4.20
N MET A 158 15.92 24.90 3.36
CA MET A 158 16.25 26.20 2.77
C MET A 158 16.47 27.28 3.84
N ALA A 159 15.65 27.31 4.91
CA ALA A 159 15.80 28.23 6.01
C ALA A 159 17.14 28.07 6.74
N ARG A 160 17.56 26.81 6.97
CA ARG A 160 18.87 26.52 7.57
C ARG A 160 20.04 26.91 6.67
N LEU A 161 19.96 26.56 5.37
CA LEU A 161 21.02 26.88 4.42
C LEU A 161 21.25 28.38 4.24
N LEU A 162 20.24 29.22 4.45
CA LEU A 162 20.32 30.66 4.35
C LEU A 162 20.47 31.34 5.72
N ASP A 163 20.48 30.59 6.81
CA ASP A 163 20.46 31.10 8.20
C ASP A 163 19.36 32.15 8.44
N VAL A 164 18.12 31.83 8.00
CA VAL A 164 16.99 32.75 8.13
C VAL A 164 15.78 32.02 8.74
N PRO A 165 14.86 32.76 9.39
CA PRO A 165 13.57 32.21 9.82
C PRO A 165 12.76 31.64 8.65
N ARG A 166 11.95 30.59 8.91
CA ARG A 166 11.05 30.02 7.89
C ARG A 166 10.09 31.05 7.26
N SER A 167 9.68 32.05 8.02
CA SER A 167 8.85 33.14 7.52
C SER A 167 9.51 33.90 6.38
N THR A 168 10.84 34.11 6.48
CA THR A 168 11.65 34.73 5.43
C THR A 168 11.67 33.91 4.16
N VAL A 169 11.79 32.56 4.27
CA VAL A 169 11.71 31.67 3.10
C VAL A 169 10.36 31.81 2.37
N TYR A 170 9.25 31.84 3.11
CA TYR A 170 7.95 32.10 2.53
C TYR A 170 7.83 33.50 1.89
N GLY A 171 8.49 34.50 2.50
CA GLY A 171 8.62 35.84 1.94
C GLY A 171 9.39 35.83 0.61
N ILE A 172 10.50 35.11 0.51
CA ILE A 172 11.29 34.92 -0.71
C ILE A 172 10.38 34.31 -1.81
N LEU A 173 9.68 33.23 -1.50
CA LEU A 173 8.78 32.54 -2.44
C LEU A 173 7.58 33.39 -2.89
N SER A 174 7.21 34.41 -2.12
CA SER A 174 6.10 35.33 -2.45
C SER A 174 6.59 36.63 -3.08
N SER A 175 7.89 36.86 -3.11
CA SER A 175 8.51 38.09 -3.64
C SER A 175 8.43 38.15 -5.16
N LYS A 176 7.96 39.26 -5.70
CA LYS A 176 7.98 39.50 -7.16
C LYS A 176 9.39 39.43 -7.77
N LYS A 177 10.43 39.76 -6.97
CA LYS A 177 11.83 39.73 -7.39
C LYS A 177 12.40 38.33 -7.42
N TYR A 178 12.10 37.50 -6.41
CA TYR A 178 12.78 36.23 -6.18
C TYR A 178 11.98 34.99 -6.60
N ALA A 179 10.64 35.06 -6.51
CA ALA A 179 9.78 33.92 -6.88
C ALA A 179 10.01 33.38 -8.31
N PRO A 180 10.26 34.21 -9.33
CA PRO A 180 10.53 33.71 -10.69
C PRO A 180 11.84 32.92 -10.83
N LEU A 181 12.76 33.03 -9.86
CA LEU A 181 14.03 32.32 -9.85
C LEU A 181 13.94 30.91 -9.24
N LEU A 182 12.83 30.60 -8.58
CA LEU A 182 12.66 29.40 -7.76
C LEU A 182 11.55 28.49 -8.32
N ASP A 183 11.91 27.26 -8.65
CA ASP A 183 10.95 26.25 -9.09
C ASP A 183 10.40 25.51 -7.86
N VAL A 184 9.14 25.77 -7.55
CA VAL A 184 8.44 25.14 -6.42
C VAL A 184 7.70 23.92 -6.89
N ILE A 185 8.03 22.77 -6.30
CA ILE A 185 7.33 21.50 -6.51
C ILE A 185 6.55 21.09 -5.25
N VAL A 186 5.60 20.19 -5.39
CA VAL A 186 4.82 19.65 -4.26
C VAL A 186 5.01 18.14 -4.21
N ILE A 187 5.58 17.63 -3.11
CA ILE A 187 5.74 16.21 -2.86
C ILE A 187 4.98 15.87 -1.57
N ALA A 188 4.10 14.89 -1.64
CA ALA A 188 3.25 14.49 -0.50
C ALA A 188 2.56 15.67 0.22
N GLY A 189 2.03 16.64 -0.55
CA GLY A 189 1.36 17.85 -0.04
C GLY A 189 2.30 18.90 0.58
N ARG A 190 3.63 18.71 0.51
CA ARG A 190 4.62 19.66 1.03
C ARG A 190 5.32 20.38 -0.09
N ARG A 191 5.40 21.71 0.01
CA ARG A 191 6.17 22.53 -0.93
C ARG A 191 7.66 22.29 -0.72
N ARG A 192 8.39 22.17 -1.83
CA ARG A 192 9.84 22.04 -1.88
C ARG A 192 10.37 22.90 -3.04
N VAL A 193 11.62 23.31 -2.97
CA VAL A 193 12.31 24.06 -4.02
C VAL A 193 13.34 23.15 -4.66
N THR A 194 13.40 23.09 -5.99
CA THR A 194 14.43 22.27 -6.65
C THR A 194 15.84 22.84 -6.34
N ARG A 195 16.82 21.96 -6.12
CA ARG A 195 18.21 22.37 -5.81
C ARG A 195 18.79 23.23 -6.93
N GLU A 196 18.52 22.87 -8.17
CA GLU A 196 18.94 23.62 -9.36
C GLU A 196 18.43 25.07 -9.36
N SER A 197 17.13 25.26 -9.07
CA SER A 197 16.57 26.61 -9.00
C SER A 197 17.07 27.40 -7.78
N PHE A 198 17.34 26.72 -6.69
CA PHE A 198 17.94 27.34 -5.51
C PHE A 198 19.36 27.84 -5.79
N GLU A 199 20.17 27.07 -6.51
CA GLU A 199 21.51 27.51 -6.96
C GLU A 199 21.41 28.70 -7.90
N ARG A 200 20.48 28.70 -8.87
CA ARG A 200 20.21 29.87 -9.74
C ARG A 200 19.83 31.11 -8.93
N PHE A 201 18.96 30.93 -7.93
CA PHE A 201 18.55 31.99 -7.03
C PHE A 201 19.79 32.62 -6.31
N LEU A 202 20.67 31.80 -5.74
CA LEU A 202 21.86 32.28 -5.05
C LEU A 202 22.78 33.07 -5.98
N GLN A 203 22.92 32.64 -7.24
CA GLN A 203 23.76 33.33 -8.22
C GLN A 203 23.16 34.66 -8.71
N ALA A 204 21.83 34.79 -8.67
CA ALA A 204 21.12 35.96 -9.21
C ALA A 204 20.79 37.04 -8.19
N GLN A 205 21.30 36.92 -6.95
CA GLN A 205 21.04 37.91 -5.89
C GLN A 205 22.24 37.99 -4.91
N ASP A 206 22.39 39.14 -4.23
CA ASP A 206 23.48 39.44 -3.32
C ASP A 206 23.00 39.60 -1.85
N THR A 207 21.74 39.33 -1.57
CA THR A 207 21.12 39.59 -0.24
C THR A 207 21.25 38.40 0.70
N TYR A 208 21.27 37.17 0.15
CA TYR A 208 21.31 35.92 0.90
C TYR A 208 22.55 35.13 0.48
N GLU A 209 23.27 34.65 1.46
CA GLU A 209 24.48 33.82 1.29
C GLU A 209 24.22 32.42 1.89
N LEU A 210 24.97 31.41 1.43
CA LEU A 210 24.96 30.09 2.06
C LEU A 210 25.66 30.16 3.40
N PHE A 211 24.98 29.70 4.44
CA PHE A 211 25.62 29.56 5.74
C PHE A 211 26.54 28.33 5.73
N ASN A 212 27.82 28.54 6.05
CA ASN A 212 28.84 27.51 6.03
C ASN A 212 29.00 26.87 7.43
N PHE A 213 28.24 25.80 7.67
CA PHE A 213 28.28 25.07 8.94
C PHE A 213 29.66 24.52 9.31
N GLU A 214 30.53 24.23 8.35
CA GLU A 214 31.89 23.72 8.61
C GLU A 214 32.74 24.75 9.32
N TYR A 215 32.58 26.03 9.00
CA TYR A 215 33.32 27.12 9.68
C TYR A 215 32.85 27.32 11.11
N GLU A 216 31.56 27.25 11.40
CA GLU A 216 31.04 27.37 12.77
C GLU A 216 31.45 26.19 13.66
N GLU A 217 31.43 24.94 13.14
CA GLU A 217 31.94 23.80 13.90
C GLU A 217 33.43 23.91 14.23
N LEU A 218 34.23 24.46 13.33
CA LEU A 218 35.65 24.74 13.58
C LEU A 218 35.85 25.83 14.64
N GLU A 219 35.14 26.96 14.54
CA GLU A 219 35.19 28.02 15.54
C GLU A 219 34.68 27.54 16.92
N LEU A 220 33.63 26.72 16.97
CA LEU A 220 33.14 26.15 18.20
C LEU A 220 34.10 25.12 18.82
N LYS A 221 34.83 24.35 18.00
CA LYS A 221 35.89 23.47 18.48
C LYS A 221 37.05 24.23 19.01
N GLU A 222 37.56 25.26 18.31
CA GLU A 222 38.64 26.11 18.74
C GLU A 222 38.30 26.88 20.04
N LYS A 223 37.07 27.39 20.18
CA LYS A 223 36.60 27.99 21.43
C LYS A 223 36.55 27.00 22.60
N ARG A 224 36.07 25.78 22.40
CA ARG A 224 36.04 24.73 23.44
C ARG A 224 37.46 24.29 23.83
N GLU A 225 38.38 24.18 22.89
CA GLU A 225 39.78 23.88 23.18
C GLU A 225 40.44 25.00 23.96
N TYR A 226 40.17 26.26 23.63
CA TYR A 226 40.70 27.42 24.34
C TYR A 226 40.15 27.56 25.76
N GLU A 227 38.88 27.22 25.99
CA GLU A 227 38.26 27.22 27.32
C GLU A 227 38.78 26.09 28.22
N ASN A 228 39.20 24.96 27.64
CA ASN A 228 39.78 23.83 28.39
C ASN A 228 41.27 24.03 28.74
N TYR A 229 41.93 25.04 28.20
CA TYR A 229 43.35 25.39 28.50
C TYR A 229 43.49 26.52 29.56
N LYS A 230 42.36 27.04 30.07
CA LYS A 230 42.30 28.00 31.17
C LYS A 230 41.89 27.36 32.47
#